data_583b86322c407c60c8ed2dabb748bf3d
#
_entry.id   583b86322c407c60c8ed2dabb748bf3d
#
_cell.length_a   1.000
_cell.length_b   1.000
_cell.length_c   1.000
_cell.angle_alpha   90.00
_cell.angle_beta   90.00
_cell.angle_gamma   90.00
#
_symmetry.space_group_name_H-M   'P 1'
#
loop_
_entity.id
_entity.type
_entity.pdbx_description
1 polymer ?
#
loop_
_entity_poly.entity_id
_entity_poly.type
_entity_poly.pdbx_seq_one_letter_code
_entity_poly.pdbx_strand_id
1 'polypeptide(L)'
;MRVILDDIPLEVDVGTASEAIEAAVAVARERGRVLVEALCDGRPAGDEHLVGGTPGAACSEVRCRSEDPGHLIRGALLDAAAELESLIPDQRAACEKLWVGRTPEAMDDLKGILARWQLARDAIEQCARAASVPLDAIGAPGGDSASALVSMLAGDLERARSDISAGRMVEVADLLGTDLCARAASWVVMLRWFAGRIQATGEVAP
;
A
#
# COMPACT_ATOMS: atom_id res chain seq x y z
N MET A 1 15.15 -31.95 -1.82
CA MET A 1 15.42 -30.48 -1.86
C MET A 1 15.42 -29.95 -0.42
N ARG A 2 16.28 -28.99 -0.07
CA ARG A 2 16.27 -28.38 1.27
C ARG A 2 15.31 -27.20 1.30
N VAL A 3 14.40 -27.17 2.29
CA VAL A 3 13.44 -26.07 2.49
C VAL A 3 13.72 -25.41 3.85
N ILE A 4 13.83 -24.07 3.87
CA ILE A 4 14.10 -23.29 5.07
C ILE A 4 13.03 -22.20 5.17
N LEU A 5 12.36 -22.13 6.31
CA LEU A 5 11.41 -21.06 6.63
C LEU A 5 11.87 -20.31 7.88
N ASP A 6 12.09 -19.00 7.78
CA ASP A 6 12.56 -18.13 8.87
C ASP A 6 13.83 -18.72 9.55
N ASP A 7 14.80 -19.13 8.72
CA ASP A 7 16.05 -19.78 9.10
C ASP A 7 15.92 -21.18 9.79
N ILE A 8 14.72 -21.74 9.83
CA ILE A 8 14.43 -23.07 10.39
C ILE A 8 14.24 -24.06 9.24
N PRO A 9 15.03 -25.15 9.16
CA PRO A 9 14.80 -26.20 8.19
C PRO A 9 13.43 -26.87 8.40
N LEU A 10 12.72 -27.09 7.29
CA LEU A 10 11.47 -27.86 7.29
C LEU A 10 11.76 -29.32 6.89
N GLU A 11 11.21 -30.27 7.64
CA GLU A 11 11.27 -31.69 7.31
C GLU A 11 10.15 -32.05 6.33
N VAL A 12 10.35 -31.71 5.05
CA VAL A 12 9.39 -31.96 3.97
C VAL A 12 10.09 -32.68 2.81
N ASP A 13 9.40 -33.66 2.24
CA ASP A 13 9.89 -34.39 1.03
C ASP A 13 9.21 -33.76 -0.20
N VAL A 14 9.96 -32.89 -0.89
CA VAL A 14 9.47 -32.12 -2.05
C VAL A 14 10.45 -32.24 -3.20
N GLY A 15 9.92 -32.40 -4.41
CA GLY A 15 10.67 -32.58 -5.65
C GLY A 15 10.92 -31.27 -6.41
N THR A 16 10.07 -30.26 -6.23
CA THR A 16 10.10 -29.01 -7.00
C THR A 16 10.11 -27.79 -6.11
N ALA A 17 10.57 -26.65 -6.64
CA ALA A 17 10.57 -25.38 -5.92
C ALA A 17 9.14 -24.90 -5.58
N SER A 18 8.18 -25.15 -6.48
CA SER A 18 6.76 -24.85 -6.23
C SER A 18 6.22 -25.60 -5.02
N GLU A 19 6.43 -26.92 -4.96
CA GLU A 19 6.03 -27.76 -3.81
C GLU A 19 6.69 -27.29 -2.51
N ALA A 20 7.97 -26.86 -2.58
CA ALA A 20 8.71 -26.34 -1.45
C ALA A 20 8.11 -25.01 -0.93
N ILE A 21 7.76 -24.11 -1.85
CA ILE A 21 7.11 -22.83 -1.50
C ILE A 21 5.71 -23.07 -0.94
N GLU A 22 4.91 -23.98 -1.54
CA GLU A 22 3.59 -24.36 -1.03
C GLU A 22 3.66 -24.95 0.39
N ALA A 23 4.63 -25.82 0.64
CA ALA A 23 4.86 -26.37 1.98
C ALA A 23 5.24 -25.28 2.99
N ALA A 24 6.11 -24.32 2.61
CA ALA A 24 6.47 -23.20 3.44
C ALA A 24 5.27 -22.26 3.73
N VAL A 25 4.42 -22.02 2.71
CA VAL A 25 3.17 -21.24 2.88
C VAL A 25 2.22 -21.93 3.86
N ALA A 26 2.06 -23.26 3.77
CA ALA A 26 1.20 -24.01 4.68
C ALA A 26 1.69 -23.89 6.13
N VAL A 27 2.98 -24.08 6.38
CA VAL A 27 3.58 -23.96 7.72
C VAL A 27 3.50 -22.51 8.23
N ALA A 28 3.75 -21.50 7.38
CA ALA A 28 3.60 -20.10 7.77
C ALA A 28 2.16 -19.80 8.18
N ARG A 29 1.18 -20.27 7.41
CA ARG A 29 -0.26 -20.09 7.69
C ARG A 29 -0.67 -20.75 9.01
N GLU A 30 -0.19 -21.95 9.31
CA GLU A 30 -0.44 -22.62 10.60
C GLU A 30 0.08 -21.82 11.79
N ARG A 31 1.13 -21.03 11.57
CA ARG A 31 1.70 -20.10 12.57
C ARG A 31 1.05 -18.71 12.57
N GLY A 32 -0.03 -18.51 11.80
CA GLY A 32 -0.68 -17.20 11.65
C GLY A 32 0.17 -16.17 10.89
N ARG A 33 1.12 -16.62 10.07
CA ARG A 33 2.05 -15.77 9.32
C ARG A 33 1.79 -15.86 7.82
N VAL A 34 2.26 -14.87 7.07
CA VAL A 34 2.21 -14.85 5.59
C VAL A 34 3.60 -14.89 5.01
N LEU A 35 3.76 -15.63 3.92
CA LEU A 35 5.04 -15.68 3.20
C LEU A 35 5.25 -14.35 2.46
N VAL A 36 6.40 -13.73 2.65
CA VAL A 36 6.76 -12.43 2.04
C VAL A 36 7.92 -12.53 1.07
N GLU A 37 8.72 -13.58 1.16
CA GLU A 37 9.86 -13.78 0.29
C GLU A 37 10.12 -15.27 0.07
N ALA A 38 10.47 -15.64 -1.15
CA ALA A 38 10.99 -16.96 -1.49
C ALA A 38 12.22 -16.83 -2.39
N LEU A 39 13.29 -17.49 -2.02
CA LEU A 39 14.56 -17.53 -2.75
C LEU A 39 14.86 -18.95 -3.16
N CYS A 40 15.23 -19.17 -4.44
CA CYS A 40 15.78 -20.41 -4.97
C CYS A 40 17.28 -20.24 -5.16
N ASP A 41 18.08 -21.02 -4.44
CA ASP A 41 19.54 -20.94 -4.45
C ASP A 41 20.06 -19.49 -4.30
N GLY A 42 19.40 -18.71 -3.41
CA GLY A 42 19.75 -17.33 -3.08
C GLY A 42 19.25 -16.27 -4.09
N ARG A 43 18.45 -16.65 -5.09
CA ARG A 43 17.81 -15.70 -6.04
C ARG A 43 16.31 -15.66 -5.84
N PRO A 44 15.64 -14.51 -6.03
CA PRO A 44 14.19 -14.44 -5.95
C PRO A 44 13.53 -15.51 -6.83
N ALA A 45 12.55 -16.22 -6.28
CA ALA A 45 11.76 -17.18 -7.05
C ALA A 45 10.94 -16.43 -8.10
N GLY A 46 11.19 -16.69 -9.39
CA GLY A 46 10.42 -16.14 -10.50
C GLY A 46 9.14 -16.93 -10.78
N ASP A 47 8.35 -16.46 -11.76
CA ASP A 47 7.08 -17.10 -12.15
C ASP A 47 7.27 -18.57 -12.55
N GLU A 48 8.43 -18.92 -13.10
CA GLU A 48 8.80 -20.30 -13.45
C GLU A 48 8.87 -21.25 -12.24
N HIS A 49 9.02 -20.72 -11.03
CA HIS A 49 9.05 -21.48 -9.78
C HIS A 49 7.69 -21.47 -9.05
N LEU A 50 6.80 -20.51 -9.39
CA LEU A 50 5.52 -20.29 -8.70
C LEU A 50 4.34 -20.98 -9.41
N VAL A 51 4.40 -21.11 -10.74
CA VAL A 51 3.34 -21.74 -11.54
C VAL A 51 3.80 -23.15 -11.91
N GLY A 52 3.21 -24.16 -11.29
CA GLY A 52 3.55 -25.56 -11.40
C GLY A 52 3.93 -26.03 -12.80
N GLY A 53 5.23 -26.28 -12.99
CA GLY A 53 5.65 -27.22 -13.98
C GLY A 53 6.37 -26.76 -15.22
N THR A 54 7.39 -25.92 -15.14
CA THR A 54 8.47 -26.06 -16.11
C THR A 54 9.54 -26.97 -15.48
N PRO A 55 9.73 -28.22 -15.99
CA PRO A 55 10.84 -29.07 -15.56
C PRO A 55 12.13 -28.46 -16.08
N GLY A 56 12.82 -27.65 -15.28
CA GLY A 56 14.05 -27.04 -15.76
C GLY A 56 14.80 -26.17 -14.78
N ALA A 57 14.17 -25.57 -13.82
CA ALA A 57 14.85 -24.85 -12.75
C ALA A 57 15.12 -25.80 -11.58
N ALA A 58 16.19 -26.62 -11.71
CA ALA A 58 16.66 -27.44 -10.60
C ALA A 58 17.15 -26.49 -9.49
N CYS A 59 16.39 -26.41 -8.40
CA CYS A 59 16.73 -25.69 -7.20
C CYS A 59 17.19 -26.69 -6.14
N SER A 60 18.30 -26.43 -5.48
CA SER A 60 18.83 -27.29 -4.42
C SER A 60 18.34 -26.86 -3.04
N GLU A 61 18.13 -25.57 -2.83
CA GLU A 61 17.64 -24.97 -1.60
C GLU A 61 16.58 -23.90 -1.88
N VAL A 62 15.44 -24.00 -1.20
CA VAL A 62 14.41 -22.94 -1.15
C VAL A 62 14.43 -22.32 0.23
N ARG A 63 14.70 -21.01 0.27
CA ARG A 63 14.67 -20.23 1.50
C ARG A 63 13.50 -19.29 1.47
N CYS A 64 12.64 -19.37 2.47
CA CYS A 64 11.44 -18.57 2.62
C CYS A 64 11.50 -17.71 3.88
N ARG A 65 10.92 -16.51 3.79
CA ARG A 65 10.70 -15.63 4.93
C ARG A 65 9.22 -15.35 5.10
N SER A 66 8.74 -15.47 6.31
CA SER A 66 7.37 -15.11 6.66
C SER A 66 7.33 -13.91 7.59
N GLU A 67 6.18 -13.23 7.62
CA GLU A 67 5.97 -12.03 8.43
C GLU A 67 4.60 -12.12 9.14
N ASP A 68 4.47 -11.41 10.24
CA ASP A 68 3.19 -11.22 10.90
C ASP A 68 2.30 -10.30 10.04
N PRO A 69 1.07 -10.71 9.69
CA PRO A 69 0.19 -9.90 8.84
C PRO A 69 -0.16 -8.54 9.46
N GLY A 70 -0.28 -8.46 10.78
CA GLY A 70 -0.53 -7.19 11.47
C GLY A 70 0.65 -6.23 11.36
N HIS A 71 1.87 -6.76 11.40
CA HIS A 71 3.07 -5.95 11.17
C HIS A 71 3.11 -5.36 9.75
N LEU A 72 2.80 -6.18 8.74
CA LEU A 72 2.74 -5.74 7.33
C LEU A 72 1.66 -4.68 7.11
N ILE A 73 0.44 -4.91 7.61
CA ILE A 73 -0.67 -3.96 7.49
C ILE A 73 -0.29 -2.63 8.17
N ARG A 74 0.25 -2.69 9.39
CA ARG A 74 0.68 -1.49 10.13
C ARG A 74 1.77 -0.73 9.38
N GLY A 75 2.79 -1.43 8.86
CA GLY A 75 3.85 -0.84 8.06
C GLY A 75 3.29 -0.11 6.84
N ALA A 76 2.48 -0.77 6.03
CA ALA A 76 1.87 -0.19 4.83
C ALA A 76 1.02 1.06 5.13
N LEU A 77 0.25 1.06 6.24
CA LEU A 77 -0.53 2.22 6.65
C LEU A 77 0.36 3.40 7.08
N LEU A 78 1.45 3.13 7.80
CA LEU A 78 2.39 4.16 8.24
C LEU A 78 3.19 4.74 7.07
N ASP A 79 3.59 3.91 6.11
CA ASP A 79 4.26 4.32 4.88
C ASP A 79 3.33 5.21 4.04
N ALA A 80 2.06 4.81 3.86
CA ALA A 80 1.07 5.63 3.17
C ALA A 80 0.82 6.98 3.88
N ALA A 81 0.83 6.99 5.22
CA ALA A 81 0.70 8.23 5.98
C ALA A 81 1.91 9.15 5.78
N ALA A 82 3.14 8.61 5.78
CA ALA A 82 4.36 9.36 5.55
C ALA A 82 4.40 9.93 4.12
N GLU A 83 3.98 9.14 3.12
CA GLU A 83 3.85 9.59 1.73
C GLU A 83 2.89 10.78 1.60
N LEU A 84 1.70 10.71 2.21
CA LEU A 84 0.74 11.81 2.18
C LEU A 84 1.23 13.05 2.95
N GLU A 85 1.96 12.88 4.04
CA GLU A 85 2.56 14.00 4.78
C GLU A 85 3.61 14.72 3.92
N SER A 86 4.45 13.96 3.20
CA SER A 86 5.44 14.50 2.28
C SER A 86 4.82 15.10 1.00
N LEU A 87 3.57 14.77 0.67
CA LEU A 87 2.84 15.29 -0.46
C LEU A 87 2.36 16.74 -0.27
N ILE A 88 2.13 17.16 0.98
CA ILE A 88 1.62 18.50 1.28
C ILE A 88 2.52 19.62 0.74
N PRO A 89 3.85 19.64 0.96
CA PRO A 89 4.72 20.64 0.36
C PRO A 89 4.74 20.60 -1.18
N ASP A 90 4.65 19.41 -1.78
CA ASP A 90 4.62 19.25 -3.24
C ASP A 90 3.34 19.85 -3.85
N GLN A 91 2.18 19.64 -3.20
CA GLN A 91 0.91 20.27 -3.57
C GLN A 91 0.98 21.78 -3.53
N ARG A 92 1.59 22.35 -2.48
CA ARG A 92 1.80 23.79 -2.35
C ARG A 92 2.73 24.33 -3.43
N ALA A 93 3.82 23.62 -3.72
CA ALA A 93 4.75 24.02 -4.78
C ALA A 93 4.08 24.00 -6.18
N ALA A 94 3.24 23.01 -6.46
CA ALA A 94 2.46 22.96 -7.70
C ALA A 94 1.43 24.11 -7.77
N CYS A 95 0.76 24.44 -6.65
CA CYS A 95 -0.12 25.59 -6.52
C CYS A 95 0.61 26.89 -6.84
N GLU A 96 1.79 27.13 -6.23
CA GLU A 96 2.61 28.33 -6.48
C GLU A 96 3.02 28.45 -7.96
N LYS A 97 3.38 27.33 -8.62
CA LYS A 97 3.69 27.33 -10.05
C LYS A 97 2.49 27.77 -10.90
N LEU A 98 1.28 27.32 -10.56
CA LEU A 98 0.05 27.76 -11.24
C LEU A 98 -0.18 29.26 -11.07
N TRP A 99 -0.02 29.78 -9.86
CA TRP A 99 -0.18 31.22 -9.56
C TRP A 99 0.77 32.12 -10.33
N VAL A 100 2.00 31.65 -10.61
CA VAL A 100 2.98 32.43 -11.40
C VAL A 100 2.95 32.10 -12.89
N GLY A 101 1.93 31.35 -13.36
CA GLY A 101 1.73 31.02 -14.77
C GLY A 101 2.64 29.93 -15.33
N ARG A 102 3.35 29.18 -14.49
CA ARG A 102 4.19 28.03 -14.87
C ARG A 102 3.36 26.75 -15.00
N THR A 103 2.29 26.84 -15.80
CA THR A 103 1.30 25.76 -15.94
C THR A 103 1.91 24.43 -16.41
N PRO A 104 2.82 24.36 -17.42
CA PRO A 104 3.37 23.09 -17.85
C PRO A 104 4.08 22.32 -16.71
N GLU A 105 4.92 23.01 -15.94
CA GLU A 105 5.65 22.41 -14.83
C GLU A 105 4.71 21.97 -13.68
N ALA A 106 3.69 22.77 -13.38
CA ALA A 106 2.67 22.40 -12.41
C ALA A 106 1.87 21.16 -12.83
N MET A 107 1.57 21.01 -14.12
CA MET A 107 0.87 19.84 -14.66
C MET A 107 1.73 18.57 -14.60
N ASP A 108 3.05 18.69 -14.72
CA ASP A 108 3.95 17.55 -14.52
C ASP A 108 4.03 17.15 -13.05
N ASP A 109 4.12 18.09 -12.12
CA ASP A 109 4.02 17.82 -10.69
C ASP A 109 2.70 17.15 -10.33
N LEU A 110 1.58 17.63 -10.90
CA LEU A 110 0.24 17.09 -10.64
C LEU A 110 0.14 15.59 -10.97
N LYS A 111 0.80 15.13 -12.03
CA LYS A 111 0.84 13.68 -12.35
C LYS A 111 1.44 12.86 -11.20
N GLY A 112 2.55 13.34 -10.63
CA GLY A 112 3.19 12.70 -9.48
C GLY A 112 2.30 12.74 -8.23
N ILE A 113 1.65 13.88 -7.97
CA ILE A 113 0.71 14.07 -6.87
C ILE A 113 -0.45 13.07 -6.98
N LEU A 114 -1.05 12.96 -8.15
CA LEU A 114 -2.18 12.03 -8.39
C LEU A 114 -1.78 10.56 -8.24
N ALA A 115 -0.58 10.18 -8.69
CA ALA A 115 -0.07 8.81 -8.53
C ALA A 115 0.09 8.44 -7.03
N ARG A 116 0.58 9.37 -6.20
CA ARG A 116 0.74 9.16 -4.75
C ARG A 116 -0.61 9.09 -4.03
N TRP A 117 -1.59 9.88 -4.43
CA TRP A 117 -2.97 9.75 -3.93
C TRP A 117 -3.58 8.40 -4.27
N GLN A 118 -3.34 7.91 -5.50
CA GLN A 118 -3.78 6.57 -5.91
C GLN A 118 -3.18 5.48 -5.02
N LEU A 119 -1.85 5.54 -4.78
CA LEU A 119 -1.16 4.58 -3.91
C LEU A 119 -1.72 4.59 -2.48
N ALA A 120 -1.96 5.78 -1.91
CA ALA A 120 -2.53 5.89 -0.57
C ALA A 120 -3.95 5.31 -0.48
N ARG A 121 -4.79 5.54 -1.49
CA ARG A 121 -6.13 4.95 -1.59
C ARG A 121 -6.06 3.43 -1.68
N ASP A 122 -5.22 2.91 -2.57
CA ASP A 122 -5.07 1.47 -2.76
C ASP A 122 -4.53 0.80 -1.50
N ALA A 123 -3.63 1.45 -0.77
CA ALA A 123 -3.10 0.97 0.50
C ALA A 123 -4.21 0.81 1.55
N ILE A 124 -5.05 1.82 1.79
CA ILE A 124 -6.13 1.72 2.79
C ILE A 124 -7.15 0.65 2.40
N GLU A 125 -7.53 0.55 1.11
CA GLU A 125 -8.46 -0.47 0.65
C GLU A 125 -7.91 -1.90 0.81
N GLN A 126 -6.63 -2.11 0.52
CA GLN A 126 -5.98 -3.41 0.69
C GLN A 126 -5.79 -3.77 2.17
N CYS A 127 -5.34 -2.82 2.99
CA CYS A 127 -5.19 -3.01 4.44
C CYS A 127 -6.54 -3.30 5.12
N ALA A 128 -7.59 -2.59 4.75
CA ALA A 128 -8.95 -2.82 5.25
C ALA A 128 -9.45 -4.23 4.91
N ARG A 129 -9.24 -4.69 3.67
CA ARG A 129 -9.58 -6.06 3.24
C ARG A 129 -8.75 -7.10 4.00
N ALA A 130 -7.45 -6.89 4.13
CA ALA A 130 -6.56 -7.83 4.83
C ALA A 130 -6.93 -7.96 6.32
N ALA A 131 -7.32 -6.85 6.95
CA ALA A 131 -7.81 -6.82 8.33
C ALA A 131 -9.28 -7.23 8.47
N SER A 132 -10.00 -7.50 7.37
CA SER A 132 -11.43 -7.81 7.35
C SER A 132 -12.30 -6.72 8.00
N VAL A 133 -11.93 -5.45 7.84
CA VAL A 133 -12.64 -4.29 8.40
C VAL A 133 -13.26 -3.49 7.27
N PRO A 134 -14.56 -3.17 7.33
CA PRO A 134 -15.18 -2.29 6.34
C PRO A 134 -14.67 -0.85 6.48
N LEU A 135 -14.52 -0.13 5.36
CA LEU A 135 -13.99 1.24 5.34
C LEU A 135 -14.83 2.22 6.20
N ASP A 136 -16.13 1.98 6.34
CA ASP A 136 -17.01 2.81 7.18
C ASP A 136 -16.69 2.71 8.68
N ALA A 137 -16.10 1.59 9.11
CA ALA A 137 -15.70 1.36 10.50
C ALA A 137 -14.29 1.90 10.81
N ILE A 138 -13.55 2.38 9.80
CA ILE A 138 -12.23 2.96 9.94
C ILE A 138 -12.36 4.48 10.01
N GLY A 139 -12.06 5.08 11.15
CA GLY A 139 -12.09 6.52 11.34
C GLY A 139 -11.58 6.92 12.72
N ALA A 140 -10.73 7.95 12.78
CA ALA A 140 -10.26 8.48 14.04
C ALA A 140 -11.42 9.12 14.83
N PRO A 141 -11.40 9.12 16.18
CA PRO A 141 -12.43 9.75 16.98
C PRO A 141 -12.62 11.24 16.61
N GLY A 142 -13.87 11.60 16.27
CA GLY A 142 -14.22 12.95 15.83
C GLY A 142 -13.80 13.32 14.40
N GLY A 143 -13.23 12.37 13.64
CA GLY A 143 -12.89 12.53 12.23
C GLY A 143 -13.85 11.79 11.29
N ASP A 144 -13.61 11.97 9.99
CA ASP A 144 -14.34 11.28 8.95
C ASP A 144 -13.93 9.80 8.86
N SER A 145 -14.86 8.93 8.41
CA SER A 145 -14.52 7.54 8.09
C SER A 145 -13.65 7.45 6.83
N ALA A 146 -12.92 6.34 6.68
CA ALA A 146 -12.14 6.08 5.47
C ALA A 146 -12.99 6.10 4.21
N SER A 147 -14.21 5.56 4.26
CA SER A 147 -15.19 5.62 3.17
C SER A 147 -15.56 7.06 2.81
N ALA A 148 -15.82 7.92 3.81
CA ALA A 148 -16.10 9.33 3.58
C ALA A 148 -14.90 10.05 2.97
N LEU A 149 -13.69 9.83 3.49
CA LEU A 149 -12.45 10.44 2.98
C LEU A 149 -12.16 10.01 1.52
N VAL A 150 -12.39 8.73 1.18
CA VAL A 150 -12.26 8.22 -0.21
C VAL A 150 -13.27 8.93 -1.12
N SER A 151 -14.53 9.08 -0.69
CA SER A 151 -15.58 9.74 -1.46
C SER A 151 -15.27 11.23 -1.68
N MET A 152 -14.80 11.92 -0.64
CA MET A 152 -14.40 13.32 -0.74
C MET A 152 -13.20 13.50 -1.69
N LEU A 153 -12.20 12.64 -1.62
CA LEU A 153 -11.05 12.66 -2.54
C LEU A 153 -11.53 12.47 -3.99
N ALA A 154 -12.42 11.50 -4.24
CA ALA A 154 -12.97 11.28 -5.57
C ALA A 154 -13.68 12.54 -6.13
N GLY A 155 -14.45 13.24 -5.30
CA GLY A 155 -15.07 14.52 -5.66
C GLY A 155 -14.05 15.63 -5.95
N ASP A 156 -13.00 15.74 -5.14
CA ASP A 156 -11.92 16.71 -5.35
C ASP A 156 -11.18 16.44 -6.67
N LEU A 157 -10.90 15.17 -7.00
CA LEU A 157 -10.22 14.79 -8.25
C LEU A 157 -11.09 15.03 -9.48
N GLU A 158 -12.41 14.78 -9.41
CA GLU A 158 -13.32 15.08 -10.52
C GLU A 158 -13.46 16.60 -10.74
N ARG A 159 -13.49 17.40 -9.66
CA ARG A 159 -13.43 18.85 -9.73
C ARG A 159 -12.14 19.31 -10.41
N ALA A 160 -10.97 18.81 -9.99
CA ALA A 160 -9.69 19.11 -10.62
C ALA A 160 -9.72 18.82 -12.13
N ARG A 161 -10.21 17.63 -12.52
CA ARG A 161 -10.35 17.24 -13.92
C ARG A 161 -11.21 18.20 -14.73
N SER A 162 -12.37 18.59 -14.17
CA SER A 162 -13.29 19.53 -14.80
C SER A 162 -12.64 20.91 -14.98
N ASP A 163 -11.93 21.40 -13.94
CA ASP A 163 -11.28 22.70 -13.94
C ASP A 163 -10.12 22.77 -14.94
N ILE A 164 -9.28 21.71 -14.98
CA ILE A 164 -8.22 21.57 -15.97
C ILE A 164 -8.80 21.58 -17.40
N SER A 165 -9.86 20.81 -17.65
CA SER A 165 -10.49 20.71 -18.97
C SER A 165 -11.11 22.03 -19.43
N ALA A 166 -11.56 22.86 -18.48
CA ALA A 166 -12.13 24.17 -18.72
C ALA A 166 -11.08 25.31 -18.73
N GLY A 167 -9.80 25.00 -18.47
CA GLY A 167 -8.73 26.00 -18.39
C GLY A 167 -8.78 26.87 -17.12
N ARG A 168 -9.52 26.45 -16.10
CA ARG A 168 -9.67 27.20 -14.84
C ARG A 168 -8.50 26.89 -13.90
N MET A 169 -7.30 27.40 -14.22
CA MET A 169 -6.07 27.06 -13.48
C MET A 169 -6.01 27.68 -12.09
N VAL A 170 -6.74 28.76 -11.83
CA VAL A 170 -6.85 29.37 -10.51
C VAL A 170 -7.59 28.42 -9.55
N GLU A 171 -8.70 27.84 -9.98
CA GLU A 171 -9.48 26.88 -9.22
C GLU A 171 -8.68 25.59 -8.95
N VAL A 172 -7.84 25.16 -9.91
CA VAL A 172 -6.90 24.05 -9.71
C VAL A 172 -5.85 24.39 -8.66
N ALA A 173 -5.32 25.63 -8.68
CA ALA A 173 -4.35 26.07 -7.69
C ALA A 173 -4.96 26.11 -6.27
N ASP A 174 -6.18 26.64 -6.12
CA ASP A 174 -6.88 26.69 -4.83
C ASP A 174 -7.16 25.28 -4.29
N LEU A 175 -7.60 24.38 -5.17
CA LEU A 175 -7.82 22.97 -4.82
C LEU A 175 -6.53 22.31 -4.31
N LEU A 176 -5.41 22.49 -5.01
CA LEU A 176 -4.11 21.92 -4.61
C LEU A 176 -3.59 22.51 -3.30
N GLY A 177 -3.62 23.82 -3.19
CA GLY A 177 -3.02 24.54 -2.05
C GLY A 177 -3.84 24.45 -0.76
N THR A 178 -5.15 24.25 -0.87
CA THR A 178 -6.07 24.30 0.28
C THR A 178 -6.75 22.95 0.51
N ASP A 179 -7.62 22.53 -0.41
CA ASP A 179 -8.51 21.38 -0.17
C ASP A 179 -7.74 20.06 -0.11
N LEU A 180 -6.85 19.81 -1.07
CA LEU A 180 -6.05 18.58 -1.08
C LEU A 180 -5.00 18.54 0.03
N CYS A 181 -4.45 19.70 0.45
CA CYS A 181 -3.58 19.75 1.63
C CYS A 181 -4.33 19.41 2.93
N ALA A 182 -5.54 19.94 3.11
CA ALA A 182 -6.39 19.62 4.26
C ALA A 182 -6.83 18.13 4.21
N ARG A 183 -7.14 17.63 3.03
CA ARG A 183 -7.47 16.22 2.80
C ARG A 183 -6.31 15.31 3.19
N ALA A 184 -5.08 15.63 2.76
CA ALA A 184 -3.89 14.85 3.12
C ALA A 184 -3.69 14.80 4.64
N ALA A 185 -3.85 15.92 5.34
CA ALA A 185 -3.75 15.96 6.78
C ALA A 185 -4.81 15.06 7.47
N SER A 186 -6.06 15.07 7.00
CA SER A 186 -7.13 14.20 7.54
C SER A 186 -6.82 12.72 7.31
N TRP A 187 -6.32 12.37 6.12
CA TRP A 187 -5.91 11.00 5.80
C TRP A 187 -4.74 10.53 6.67
N VAL A 188 -3.72 11.36 6.89
CA VAL A 188 -2.58 11.04 7.77
C VAL A 188 -3.07 10.68 9.18
N VAL A 189 -3.98 11.47 9.74
CA VAL A 189 -4.56 11.20 11.06
C VAL A 189 -5.30 9.86 11.07
N MET A 190 -6.14 9.61 10.08
CA MET A 190 -6.92 8.37 9.98
C MET A 190 -6.02 7.15 9.80
N LEU A 191 -5.03 7.19 8.89
CA LEU A 191 -4.12 6.07 8.62
C LEU A 191 -3.27 5.74 9.86
N ARG A 192 -2.73 6.73 10.55
CA ARG A 192 -1.96 6.53 11.80
C ARG A 192 -2.83 5.96 12.92
N TRP A 193 -4.07 6.45 13.04
CA TRP A 193 -5.01 5.91 14.01
C TRP A 193 -5.33 4.44 13.71
N PHE A 194 -5.64 4.10 12.47
CA PHE A 194 -5.93 2.71 12.08
C PHE A 194 -4.71 1.79 12.29
N ALA A 195 -3.51 2.25 11.90
CA ALA A 195 -2.27 1.51 12.16
C ALA A 195 -2.07 1.18 13.65
N GLY A 196 -2.41 2.13 14.53
CA GLY A 196 -2.33 1.93 15.99
C GLY A 196 -3.32 0.90 16.54
N ARG A 197 -4.38 0.56 15.80
CA ARG A 197 -5.39 -0.42 16.21
C ARG A 197 -5.13 -1.83 15.67
N ILE A 198 -4.22 -2.00 14.72
CA ILE A 198 -3.85 -3.31 14.18
C ILE A 198 -3.01 -4.07 15.23
N GLN A 199 -3.48 -5.25 15.61
CA GLN A 199 -2.76 -6.18 16.51
C GLN A 199 -1.76 -7.04 15.72
N ALA A 200 -0.92 -7.77 16.42
CA ALA A 200 0.08 -8.67 15.85
C ALA A 200 -0.53 -9.77 14.95
N THR A 201 -1.78 -10.17 15.20
CA THR A 201 -2.50 -11.16 14.39
C THR A 201 -3.20 -10.59 13.16
N GLY A 202 -3.05 -9.29 12.88
CA GLY A 202 -3.80 -8.59 11.82
C GLY A 202 -5.24 -8.23 12.19
N GLU A 203 -5.68 -8.55 13.40
CA GLU A 203 -6.98 -8.17 13.92
C GLU A 203 -6.99 -6.72 14.41
N VAL A 204 -8.17 -6.09 14.42
CA VAL A 204 -8.34 -4.72 14.91
C VAL A 204 -8.80 -4.76 16.37
N ALA A 205 -8.10 -4.03 17.23
CA ALA A 205 -8.50 -3.85 18.63
C ALA A 205 -9.86 -3.13 18.72
N PRO A 206 -10.73 -3.51 19.68
CA PRO A 206 -12.06 -2.92 19.87
C PRO A 206 -12.03 -1.43 20.24
#